data_eabcec42f17cb6a14002a4998e0f5ee5
#
_entry.id   eabcec42f17cb6a14002a4998e0f5ee5
#
_cell.length_a   1.000
_cell.length_b   1.000
_cell.length_c   1.000
_cell.angle_alpha   90.00
_cell.angle_beta   90.00
_cell.angle_gamma   90.00
#
_symmetry.space_group_name_H-M   'P 1'
#
loop_
_entity.id
_entity.type
_entity.pdbx_description
1 polymer ?
#
loop_
_entity_poly.entity_id
_entity_poly.type
_entity_poly.pdbx_seq_one_letter_code
_entity_poly.pdbx_strand_id
1 'polypeptide(L)'
;VDGGGPSNDDERVRRLPIAGTGKSSAARVLDDWYVACTVKELAAAGSRPYATSLYGVPIVLFRDAEGSVGALLDRCPHRNVPLSDGRVEGSRLRCGYHGWAFDTRGQCREIPTSCKAPEGPARAVQRYATREQDGLIWVYATPDVEPVREPYVFRYVRDPAYHSGCETFEVEGTIHAVAENALDVPHTKFLHSGLFRKSGAGNQIEVVVRRWHDRAEAEFIGEPRPTGIVGRILAPGGGVVTHFDRFVLPSITEVEYRLGERSHIATVSALTPLTDTRTRLTAIISFRLPIPAALVRPALGPIARAIFEQDAVVLERQAETIAAFGGEHFASTEVDVLGPQILRLLRNAERGDRQVVDEPHEHRLVMDV
;
A
#
# COMPACT_ATOMS: atom_id res chain seq x y z
N VAL A 1 -52.00 9.57 -46.57
CA VAL A 1 -50.59 9.97 -46.47
C VAL A 1 -50.16 9.66 -45.05
N ASP A 2 -49.50 8.50 -44.91
CA ASP A 2 -49.03 7.96 -43.65
C ASP A 2 -47.80 8.69 -43.21
N GLY A 3 -47.84 9.24 -42.01
CA GLY A 3 -46.67 9.74 -41.28
C GLY A 3 -46.20 8.70 -40.27
N GLY A 4 -45.23 7.84 -40.66
CA GLY A 4 -44.52 6.95 -39.73
C GLY A 4 -43.61 7.76 -38.80
N GLY A 5 -43.95 7.82 -37.53
CA GLY A 5 -43.05 8.31 -36.48
C GLY A 5 -41.89 7.34 -36.25
N PRO A 6 -40.76 7.79 -35.79
CA PRO A 6 -39.62 6.93 -35.54
C PRO A 6 -39.93 5.88 -34.47
N SER A 7 -39.55 4.63 -34.75
CA SER A 7 -39.81 3.47 -33.91
C SER A 7 -39.16 3.59 -32.52
N ASN A 8 -39.88 3.17 -31.50
CA ASN A 8 -39.53 3.19 -30.08
C ASN A 8 -38.29 2.35 -29.73
N ASP A 9 -37.69 1.68 -30.70
CA ASP A 9 -36.49 0.82 -30.52
C ASP A 9 -35.19 1.63 -30.55
N ASP A 10 -35.17 2.80 -31.20
CA ASP A 10 -33.95 3.65 -31.25
C ASP A 10 -33.72 4.45 -29.96
N GLU A 11 -34.74 4.63 -29.11
CA GLU A 11 -34.60 5.26 -27.80
C GLU A 11 -34.08 4.33 -26.72
N ARG A 12 -34.20 3.01 -26.90
CA ARG A 12 -33.68 2.03 -25.89
C ARG A 12 -32.18 1.85 -25.93
N VAL A 13 -31.54 2.10 -27.07
CA VAL A 13 -30.06 1.96 -27.21
C VAL A 13 -29.33 3.18 -26.65
N ARG A 14 -29.99 4.30 -26.40
CA ARG A 14 -29.38 5.53 -25.87
C ARG A 14 -29.44 5.68 -24.35
N ARG A 15 -30.04 4.74 -23.64
CA ARG A 15 -30.02 4.71 -22.16
C ARG A 15 -29.18 3.58 -21.65
N LEU A 16 -27.85 3.69 -21.82
CA LEU A 16 -26.97 3.13 -20.79
C LEU A 16 -27.21 4.02 -19.57
N PRO A 17 -27.77 3.50 -18.47
CA PRO A 17 -27.86 4.28 -17.25
C PRO A 17 -26.47 4.35 -16.64
N ILE A 18 -25.70 5.35 -17.05
CA ILE A 18 -24.53 5.82 -16.28
C ILE A 18 -25.12 6.61 -15.09
N ALA A 19 -25.97 5.98 -14.33
CA ALA A 19 -26.24 6.44 -12.98
C ALA A 19 -25.09 6.00 -12.14
N GLY A 20 -24.20 6.93 -11.83
CA GLY A 20 -23.08 6.65 -10.93
C GLY A 20 -23.60 5.98 -9.68
N THR A 21 -23.00 4.86 -9.28
CA THR A 21 -23.41 4.15 -8.06
C THR A 21 -23.07 4.99 -6.83
N GLY A 22 -22.16 5.96 -6.95
CA GLY A 22 -21.59 6.73 -5.84
C GLY A 22 -20.85 5.86 -4.82
N LYS A 23 -20.71 4.55 -5.07
CA LYS A 23 -20.01 3.63 -4.20
C LYS A 23 -18.50 3.70 -4.43
N SER A 24 -17.74 3.60 -3.37
CA SER A 24 -16.28 3.52 -3.39
C SER A 24 -15.80 2.59 -2.28
N SER A 25 -14.77 1.82 -2.54
CA SER A 25 -14.06 1.02 -1.53
C SER A 25 -13.02 1.85 -0.76
N ALA A 26 -12.79 3.10 -1.13
CA ALA A 26 -11.91 4.00 -0.41
C ALA A 26 -12.37 4.13 1.05
N ALA A 27 -11.42 3.93 1.97
CA ALA A 27 -11.62 4.04 3.41
C ALA A 27 -10.43 4.77 4.01
N ARG A 28 -10.69 5.75 4.90
CA ARG A 28 -9.66 6.59 5.53
C ARG A 28 -9.42 6.16 6.97
N VAL A 29 -8.39 5.34 7.17
CA VAL A 29 -7.98 4.91 8.51
C VAL A 29 -6.90 5.88 9.01
N LEU A 30 -7.32 6.91 9.74
CA LEU A 30 -6.44 8.02 10.13
C LEU A 30 -5.66 7.79 11.43
N ASP A 31 -6.12 6.87 12.27
CA ASP A 31 -5.50 6.58 13.58
C ASP A 31 -4.49 5.43 13.43
N ASP A 32 -3.52 5.59 12.49
CA ASP A 32 -2.52 4.57 12.23
C ASP A 32 -1.30 5.10 11.44
N TRP A 33 -0.30 4.23 11.23
CA TRP A 33 0.97 4.50 10.57
C TRP A 33 0.98 4.11 9.09
N TYR A 34 1.61 4.95 8.27
CA TYR A 34 1.83 4.70 6.84
C TYR A 34 3.28 4.97 6.45
N VAL A 35 3.81 4.23 5.49
CA VAL A 35 5.15 4.44 4.95
C VAL A 35 5.13 5.66 4.03
N ALA A 36 5.79 6.74 4.42
CA ALA A 36 5.90 7.94 3.58
C ALA A 36 6.95 7.78 2.47
N CYS A 37 8.11 7.22 2.82
CA CYS A 37 9.19 6.94 1.88
C CYS A 37 10.20 5.96 2.51
N THR A 38 11.17 5.52 1.71
CA THR A 38 12.35 4.83 2.23
C THR A 38 13.36 5.82 2.80
N VAL A 39 14.20 5.37 3.73
CA VAL A 39 15.33 6.16 4.25
C VAL A 39 16.26 6.61 3.11
N LYS A 40 16.42 5.77 2.08
CA LYS A 40 17.25 6.07 0.91
C LYS A 40 16.68 7.22 0.07
N GLU A 41 15.36 7.23 -0.15
CA GLU A 41 14.69 8.31 -0.91
C GLU A 41 14.81 9.64 -0.18
N LEU A 42 14.58 9.66 1.14
CA LEU A 42 14.74 10.87 1.94
C LEU A 42 16.20 11.36 1.92
N ALA A 43 17.16 10.44 2.03
CA ALA A 43 18.59 10.79 1.96
C ALA A 43 19.00 11.31 0.57
N ALA A 44 18.46 10.74 -0.50
CA ALA A 44 18.73 11.17 -1.87
C ALA A 44 18.20 12.57 -2.19
N ALA A 45 17.19 13.05 -1.47
CA ALA A 45 16.68 14.40 -1.59
C ALA A 45 17.70 15.47 -1.12
N GLY A 46 18.62 15.11 -0.20
CA GLY A 46 19.68 15.97 0.30
C GLY A 46 19.13 17.19 1.05
N SER A 47 19.47 18.40 0.58
CA SER A 47 18.94 19.64 1.15
C SER A 47 17.54 20.02 0.65
N ARG A 48 16.99 19.30 -0.32
CA ARG A 48 15.62 19.49 -0.76
C ARG A 48 14.70 18.67 0.14
N PRO A 49 13.58 19.23 0.60
CA PRO A 49 12.59 18.46 1.32
C PRO A 49 11.94 17.42 0.41
N TYR A 50 11.48 16.32 0.97
CA TYR A 50 10.79 15.26 0.24
C TYR A 50 9.28 15.50 0.32
N ALA A 51 8.63 15.72 -0.82
CA ALA A 51 7.19 15.91 -0.92
C ALA A 51 6.47 14.56 -1.11
N THR A 52 5.37 14.38 -0.40
CA THR A 52 4.45 13.26 -0.56
C THR A 52 3.03 13.69 -0.20
N SER A 53 2.09 12.76 -0.23
CA SER A 53 0.73 13.01 0.27
C SER A 53 0.20 11.80 1.02
N LEU A 54 -0.80 12.03 1.86
CA LEU A 54 -1.54 10.98 2.54
C LEU A 54 -3.03 11.33 2.48
N TYR A 55 -3.83 10.48 1.84
CA TYR A 55 -5.25 10.73 1.57
C TYR A 55 -5.52 12.10 0.90
N GLY A 56 -4.65 12.52 -0.01
CA GLY A 56 -4.74 13.81 -0.70
C GLY A 56 -4.23 15.01 0.12
N VAL A 57 -3.81 14.81 1.36
CA VAL A 57 -3.21 15.87 2.18
C VAL A 57 -1.71 15.94 1.87
N PRO A 58 -1.19 17.05 1.35
CA PRO A 58 0.23 17.21 1.06
C PRO A 58 1.06 17.23 2.35
N ILE A 59 2.13 16.44 2.39
CA ILE A 59 3.07 16.32 3.51
C ILE A 59 4.48 16.51 2.97
N VAL A 60 5.29 17.25 3.72
CA VAL A 60 6.71 17.45 3.44
C VAL A 60 7.56 16.82 4.54
N LEU A 61 8.54 15.99 4.13
CA LEU A 61 9.50 15.39 5.03
C LEU A 61 10.89 16.01 4.84
N PHE A 62 11.63 16.10 5.92
CA PHE A 62 13.02 16.52 5.90
C PHE A 62 13.78 15.90 7.06
N ARG A 63 15.10 15.78 6.90
CA ARG A 63 15.99 15.36 7.97
C ARG A 63 16.79 16.57 8.44
N ASP A 64 16.77 16.82 9.74
CA ASP A 64 17.56 17.88 10.33
C ASP A 64 19.04 17.51 10.49
N ALA A 65 19.88 18.45 10.90
CA ALA A 65 21.32 18.23 11.09
C ALA A 65 21.63 17.26 12.24
N GLU A 66 20.71 17.09 13.17
CA GLU A 66 20.80 16.15 14.30
C GLU A 66 20.35 14.73 13.90
N GLY A 67 19.87 14.55 12.66
CA GLY A 67 19.42 13.26 12.14
C GLY A 67 17.94 12.95 12.39
N SER A 68 17.20 13.84 13.06
CA SER A 68 15.77 13.67 13.31
C SER A 68 14.96 13.92 12.03
N VAL A 69 13.91 13.11 11.82
CA VAL A 69 13.00 13.31 10.70
C VAL A 69 11.80 14.14 11.14
N GLY A 70 11.54 15.23 10.42
CA GLY A 70 10.32 16.01 10.53
C GLY A 70 9.36 15.69 9.39
N ALA A 71 8.06 15.60 9.69
CA ALA A 71 6.98 15.55 8.73
C ALA A 71 5.97 16.64 9.05
N LEU A 72 5.75 17.55 8.12
CA LEU A 72 4.88 18.70 8.30
C LEU A 72 3.82 18.76 7.19
N LEU A 73 2.69 19.42 7.48
CA LEU A 73 1.77 19.81 6.42
C LEU A 73 2.53 20.66 5.38
N ASP A 74 2.46 20.29 4.13
CA ASP A 74 3.19 20.97 3.05
C ASP A 74 2.52 22.30 2.66
N ARG A 75 2.44 23.21 3.65
CA ARG A 75 1.79 24.52 3.50
C ARG A 75 2.38 25.53 4.46
N CYS A 76 3.05 26.54 3.92
CA CYS A 76 3.55 27.65 4.72
C CYS A 76 2.36 28.51 5.25
N PRO A 77 2.24 28.73 6.58
CA PRO A 77 1.14 29.51 7.16
C PRO A 77 1.13 30.98 6.74
N HIS A 78 2.27 31.49 6.27
CA HIS A 78 2.37 32.91 5.87
C HIS A 78 1.55 33.21 4.60
N ARG A 79 1.78 32.46 3.50
CA ARG A 79 1.14 32.73 2.18
C ARG A 79 0.76 31.47 1.43
N ASN A 80 0.66 30.34 2.12
CA ASN A 80 0.14 29.06 1.62
C ASN A 80 0.95 28.43 0.46
N VAL A 81 2.20 28.86 0.24
CA VAL A 81 3.08 28.15 -0.70
C VAL A 81 3.53 26.82 -0.12
N PRO A 82 3.83 25.81 -0.94
CA PRO A 82 4.38 24.56 -0.48
C PRO A 82 5.72 24.78 0.25
N LEU A 83 5.91 24.09 1.37
CA LEU A 83 7.18 24.08 2.07
C LEU A 83 8.20 23.18 1.36
N SER A 84 7.73 22.23 0.56
CA SER A 84 8.56 21.39 -0.29
C SER A 84 9.31 22.14 -1.40
N ASP A 85 8.85 23.35 -1.77
CA ASP A 85 9.58 24.26 -2.66
C ASP A 85 10.72 25.00 -1.95
N GLY A 86 10.88 24.75 -0.66
CA GLY A 86 11.91 25.34 0.17
C GLY A 86 13.21 24.54 0.20
N ARG A 87 13.96 24.69 1.29
CA ARG A 87 15.22 23.97 1.50
C ARG A 87 15.48 23.68 2.98
N VAL A 88 16.21 22.64 3.26
CA VAL A 88 16.69 22.30 4.60
C VAL A 88 18.00 23.01 4.87
N GLU A 89 18.05 23.81 5.94
CA GLU A 89 19.23 24.53 6.39
C GLU A 89 19.48 24.21 7.86
N GLY A 90 20.51 23.40 8.15
CA GLY A 90 20.78 22.91 9.48
C GLY A 90 19.59 22.13 10.02
N SER A 91 19.02 22.55 11.15
CA SER A 91 17.90 21.89 11.82
C SER A 91 16.53 22.44 11.40
N ARG A 92 16.43 23.15 10.27
CA ARG A 92 15.21 23.84 9.87
C ARG A 92 14.84 23.66 8.43
N LEU A 93 13.54 23.58 8.16
CA LEU A 93 12.95 23.69 6.84
C LEU A 93 12.61 25.17 6.56
N ARG A 94 13.30 25.77 5.60
CA ARG A 94 13.11 27.16 5.20
C ARG A 94 12.20 27.27 3.99
N CYS A 95 11.11 28.02 4.14
CA CYS A 95 10.18 28.34 3.06
C CYS A 95 10.87 29.14 1.95
N GLY A 96 10.67 28.73 0.71
CA GLY A 96 11.30 29.35 -0.47
C GLY A 96 10.81 30.75 -0.80
N TYR A 97 9.65 31.18 -0.22
CA TYR A 97 9.05 32.47 -0.59
C TYR A 97 9.57 33.64 0.28
N HIS A 98 9.39 33.57 1.60
CA HIS A 98 9.79 34.67 2.51
C HIS A 98 10.77 34.22 3.59
N GLY A 99 11.35 33.03 3.45
CA GLY A 99 12.39 32.55 4.34
C GLY A 99 11.96 32.16 5.76
N TRP A 100 10.64 32.05 6.05
CA TRP A 100 10.20 31.51 7.34
C TRP A 100 10.78 30.14 7.54
N ALA A 101 11.34 29.87 8.72
CA ALA A 101 11.98 28.60 9.00
C ALA A 101 11.32 27.85 10.16
N PHE A 102 11.10 26.55 9.95
CA PHE A 102 10.36 25.67 10.85
C PHE A 102 11.26 24.53 11.31
N ASP A 103 11.12 24.14 12.58
CA ASP A 103 11.77 22.94 13.11
C ASP A 103 10.96 21.66 12.80
N THR A 104 11.47 20.50 13.20
CA THR A 104 10.81 19.18 13.01
C THR A 104 9.48 19.04 13.77
N ARG A 105 9.21 19.95 14.70
CA ARG A 105 7.93 20.06 15.44
C ARG A 105 6.95 21.04 14.79
N GLY A 106 7.29 21.63 13.64
CA GLY A 106 6.46 22.60 12.95
C GLY A 106 6.46 24.00 13.59
N GLN A 107 7.28 24.24 14.61
CA GLN A 107 7.36 25.55 15.22
C GLN A 107 8.14 26.52 14.36
N CYS A 108 7.60 27.71 14.13
CA CYS A 108 8.33 28.77 13.45
C CYS A 108 9.48 29.27 14.34
N ARG A 109 10.71 29.14 13.86
CA ARG A 109 11.94 29.50 14.60
C ARG A 109 12.62 30.74 14.06
N GLU A 110 12.23 31.18 12.87
CA GLU A 110 12.83 32.37 12.25
C GLU A 110 11.87 33.02 11.27
N ILE A 111 11.81 34.34 11.33
CA ILE A 111 11.16 35.22 10.37
C ILE A 111 12.20 36.28 10.01
N PRO A 112 12.89 36.21 8.85
CA PRO A 112 14.09 36.99 8.56
C PRO A 112 13.94 38.50 8.69
N THR A 113 12.76 39.04 8.40
CA THR A 113 12.50 40.48 8.43
C THR A 113 11.79 40.96 9.69
N SER A 114 11.60 40.10 10.69
CA SER A 114 10.88 40.41 11.92
C SER A 114 11.86 40.68 13.06
N CYS A 115 11.62 41.78 13.79
CA CYS A 115 12.32 42.07 15.06
C CYS A 115 11.59 41.44 16.26
N LYS A 116 10.45 40.77 16.02
CA LYS A 116 9.65 40.11 17.07
C LYS A 116 9.93 38.63 17.12
N ALA A 117 9.71 37.99 18.26
CA ALA A 117 9.80 36.55 18.41
C ALA A 117 8.94 35.83 17.35
N PRO A 118 9.47 34.79 16.67
CA PRO A 118 8.77 34.12 15.59
C PRO A 118 7.68 33.15 16.08
N GLU A 119 7.73 32.75 17.34
CA GLU A 119 6.84 31.72 17.93
C GLU A 119 5.40 32.20 18.01
N GLY A 120 4.48 31.27 17.99
CA GLY A 120 3.05 31.49 18.17
C GLY A 120 2.20 30.48 17.38
N PRO A 121 1.03 30.10 17.90
CA PRO A 121 0.21 29.02 17.29
C PRO A 121 -0.22 29.34 15.85
N ALA A 122 -0.52 30.61 15.55
CA ALA A 122 -0.88 31.04 14.18
C ALA A 122 0.28 30.99 13.18
N ARG A 123 1.50 30.76 13.63
CA ARG A 123 2.71 30.69 12.81
C ARG A 123 3.28 29.28 12.76
N ALA A 124 2.73 28.34 13.51
CA ALA A 124 3.13 26.96 13.49
C ALA A 124 2.51 26.23 12.29
N VAL A 125 3.17 25.16 11.87
CA VAL A 125 2.70 24.21 10.86
C VAL A 125 2.31 22.93 11.57
N GLN A 126 1.21 22.31 11.16
CA GLN A 126 0.81 20.99 11.66
C GLN A 126 1.93 19.98 11.43
N ARG A 127 2.25 19.20 12.46
CA ARG A 127 3.24 18.14 12.40
C ARG A 127 2.58 16.77 12.38
N TYR A 128 3.24 15.84 11.76
CA TYR A 128 2.90 14.43 11.82
C TYR A 128 4.00 13.69 12.59
N ALA A 129 3.60 12.78 13.49
CA ALA A 129 4.59 11.95 14.17
C ALA A 129 5.31 11.07 13.15
N THR A 130 6.62 10.90 13.34
CA THR A 130 7.48 10.11 12.45
C THR A 130 8.18 8.99 13.21
N ARG A 131 8.44 7.89 12.52
CA ARG A 131 9.28 6.81 13.01
C ARG A 131 10.17 6.31 11.89
N GLU A 132 11.47 6.19 12.15
CA GLU A 132 12.39 5.48 11.26
C GLU A 132 12.54 4.05 11.74
N GLN A 133 12.10 3.10 10.89
CA GLN A 133 12.11 1.68 11.23
C GLN A 133 12.21 0.81 9.97
N ASP A 134 13.04 -0.23 10.02
CA ASP A 134 13.23 -1.24 8.97
C ASP A 134 13.63 -0.64 7.60
N GLY A 135 14.36 0.51 7.62
CA GLY A 135 14.78 1.24 6.42
C GLY A 135 13.70 2.12 5.79
N LEU A 136 12.60 2.31 6.49
CA LEU A 136 11.43 3.09 6.07
C LEU A 136 11.19 4.28 7.00
N ILE A 137 10.62 5.35 6.46
CA ILE A 137 10.10 6.49 7.21
C ILE A 137 8.59 6.35 7.29
N TRP A 138 8.10 6.17 8.49
CA TRP A 138 6.69 6.08 8.81
C TRP A 138 6.16 7.42 9.29
N VAL A 139 4.92 7.71 8.89
CA VAL A 139 4.18 8.89 9.29
C VAL A 139 2.84 8.45 9.87
N TYR A 140 2.48 8.99 11.04
CA TYR A 140 1.16 8.77 11.62
C TYR A 140 0.15 9.70 10.98
N ALA A 141 -0.99 9.17 10.53
CA ALA A 141 -1.88 9.91 9.65
C ALA A 141 -2.64 11.07 10.32
N THR A 142 -2.83 11.04 11.64
CA THR A 142 -3.44 12.14 12.37
C THR A 142 -2.37 13.15 12.83
N PRO A 143 -2.46 14.43 12.42
CA PRO A 143 -1.48 15.43 12.83
C PRO A 143 -1.64 15.83 14.30
N ASP A 144 -0.55 16.38 14.87
CA ASP A 144 -0.49 16.99 16.22
C ASP A 144 -0.87 16.05 17.38
N VAL A 145 -0.76 14.72 17.16
CA VAL A 145 -0.98 13.71 18.21
C VAL A 145 0.30 12.92 18.47
N GLU A 146 0.40 12.34 19.67
CA GLU A 146 1.44 11.34 19.99
C GLU A 146 0.81 9.95 19.83
N PRO A 147 1.30 9.12 18.88
CA PRO A 147 0.75 7.81 18.64
C PRO A 147 0.94 6.85 19.82
N VAL A 148 -0.09 6.09 20.13
CA VAL A 148 -0.04 5.02 21.14
C VAL A 148 0.47 3.72 20.53
N ARG A 149 0.24 3.53 19.23
CA ARG A 149 0.64 2.32 18.50
C ARG A 149 2.00 2.50 17.87
N GLU A 150 2.74 1.40 17.76
CA GLU A 150 3.97 1.35 16.98
C GLU A 150 3.67 0.94 15.52
N PRO A 151 4.54 1.33 14.56
CA PRO A 151 4.41 0.88 13.19
C PRO A 151 4.53 -0.63 13.05
N TYR A 152 3.99 -1.17 11.96
CA TYR A 152 4.17 -2.57 11.60
C TYR A 152 5.65 -2.95 11.53
N VAL A 153 6.02 -4.14 12.06
CA VAL A 153 7.38 -4.65 12.09
C VAL A 153 7.60 -5.65 10.96
N PHE A 154 8.52 -5.34 10.05
CA PHE A 154 8.95 -6.27 9.00
C PHE A 154 9.91 -7.33 9.56
N ARG A 155 9.36 -8.37 10.18
CA ARG A 155 10.09 -9.38 10.95
C ARG A 155 11.28 -10.00 10.21
N TYR A 156 11.15 -10.26 8.92
CA TYR A 156 12.20 -10.91 8.13
C TYR A 156 13.34 -9.95 7.72
N VAL A 157 13.13 -8.63 7.76
CA VAL A 157 14.19 -7.64 7.57
C VAL A 157 15.19 -7.66 8.72
N ARG A 158 14.70 -7.99 9.91
CA ARG A 158 15.48 -8.04 11.15
C ARG A 158 16.15 -9.39 11.39
N ASP A 159 15.76 -10.42 10.66
CA ASP A 159 16.31 -11.77 10.78
C ASP A 159 17.53 -11.94 9.86
N PRO A 160 18.75 -12.16 10.42
CA PRO A 160 19.97 -12.32 9.63
C PRO A 160 19.97 -13.56 8.73
N ALA A 161 19.06 -14.52 8.93
CA ALA A 161 18.90 -15.66 8.05
C ALA A 161 18.23 -15.33 6.72
N TYR A 162 17.67 -14.11 6.59
CA TYR A 162 16.97 -13.65 5.39
C TYR A 162 17.77 -12.60 4.63
N HIS A 163 17.57 -12.58 3.34
CA HIS A 163 17.97 -11.49 2.47
C HIS A 163 16.72 -10.74 2.02
N SER A 164 16.78 -9.41 2.06
CA SER A 164 15.64 -8.58 1.70
C SER A 164 16.00 -7.58 0.60
N GLY A 165 15.02 -7.31 -0.28
CA GLY A 165 15.03 -6.23 -1.25
C GLY A 165 13.78 -5.38 -1.06
N CYS A 166 13.85 -4.09 -1.46
CA CYS A 166 12.74 -3.16 -1.39
C CYS A 166 12.50 -2.56 -2.77
N GLU A 167 11.26 -2.63 -3.25
CA GLU A 167 10.79 -1.99 -4.47
C GLU A 167 9.60 -1.10 -4.15
N THR A 168 9.46 0.00 -4.88
CA THR A 168 8.37 0.95 -4.66
C THR A 168 7.67 1.23 -5.98
N PHE A 169 6.34 1.22 -5.96
CA PHE A 169 5.47 1.48 -7.12
C PHE A 169 4.34 2.43 -6.71
N GLU A 170 3.86 3.20 -7.65
CA GLU A 170 2.61 3.95 -7.51
C GLU A 170 1.61 3.37 -8.50
N VAL A 171 0.39 3.12 -8.02
CA VAL A 171 -0.67 2.50 -8.80
C VAL A 171 -1.98 3.27 -8.61
N GLU A 172 -2.79 3.32 -9.65
CA GLU A 172 -4.15 3.84 -9.55
C GLU A 172 -5.04 2.76 -8.91
N GLY A 173 -5.67 3.11 -7.79
CA GLY A 173 -6.52 2.22 -7.03
C GLY A 173 -6.62 2.63 -5.57
N THR A 174 -7.74 2.29 -4.94
CA THR A 174 -7.93 2.41 -3.49
C THR A 174 -7.02 1.42 -2.76
N ILE A 175 -6.75 1.63 -1.47
CA ILE A 175 -6.05 0.63 -0.65
C ILE A 175 -6.71 -0.76 -0.78
N HIS A 176 -8.05 -0.79 -0.78
CA HIS A 176 -8.80 -2.04 -0.92
C HIS A 176 -8.48 -2.73 -2.25
N ALA A 177 -8.59 -2.03 -3.38
CA ALA A 177 -8.36 -2.60 -4.71
C ALA A 177 -6.92 -3.13 -4.86
N VAL A 178 -5.94 -2.37 -4.36
CA VAL A 178 -4.52 -2.76 -4.40
C VAL A 178 -4.24 -3.94 -3.47
N ALA A 179 -4.83 -3.97 -2.27
CA ALA A 179 -4.66 -5.07 -1.32
C ALA A 179 -5.35 -6.34 -1.83
N GLU A 180 -6.55 -6.23 -2.39
CA GLU A 180 -7.27 -7.34 -3.01
C GLU A 180 -6.46 -7.93 -4.16
N ASN A 181 -6.00 -7.11 -5.10
CA ASN A 181 -5.15 -7.57 -6.20
C ASN A 181 -3.88 -8.28 -5.69
N ALA A 182 -3.18 -7.71 -4.70
CA ALA A 182 -1.95 -8.30 -4.17
C ALA A 182 -2.16 -9.66 -3.46
N LEU A 183 -3.38 -9.95 -3.00
CA LEU A 183 -3.74 -11.15 -2.21
C LEU A 183 -4.75 -12.07 -2.94
N ASP A 184 -5.00 -11.81 -4.22
CA ASP A 184 -5.87 -12.65 -5.05
C ASP A 184 -5.06 -13.73 -5.78
N VAL A 185 -5.20 -14.98 -5.39
CA VAL A 185 -4.51 -16.11 -6.03
C VAL A 185 -5.03 -16.42 -7.44
N PRO A 186 -6.35 -16.41 -7.71
CA PRO A 186 -6.91 -16.74 -9.02
C PRO A 186 -6.37 -15.91 -10.19
N HIS A 187 -6.15 -14.60 -10.02
CA HIS A 187 -5.70 -13.74 -11.11
C HIS A 187 -4.33 -14.13 -11.64
N THR A 188 -3.47 -14.72 -10.81
CA THR A 188 -2.08 -15.06 -11.19
C THR A 188 -2.00 -16.05 -12.35
N LYS A 189 -3.01 -16.91 -12.51
CA LYS A 189 -3.11 -17.87 -13.62
C LYS A 189 -3.35 -17.17 -14.96
N PHE A 190 -4.05 -16.07 -14.97
CA PHE A 190 -4.46 -15.33 -16.16
C PHE A 190 -3.52 -14.19 -16.46
N LEU A 191 -3.25 -13.35 -15.50
CA LEU A 191 -2.45 -12.13 -15.66
C LEU A 191 -0.94 -12.44 -15.73
N HIS A 192 -0.44 -13.30 -14.84
CA HIS A 192 0.97 -13.66 -14.76
C HIS A 192 1.27 -15.01 -15.41
N SER A 193 0.56 -15.33 -16.51
CA SER A 193 0.71 -16.61 -17.19
C SER A 193 2.16 -16.88 -17.61
N GLY A 194 2.70 -18.06 -17.23
CA GLY A 194 4.09 -18.46 -17.51
C GLY A 194 5.12 -18.07 -16.43
N LEU A 195 4.81 -17.16 -15.51
CA LEU A 195 5.69 -16.85 -14.37
C LEU A 195 5.46 -17.82 -13.19
N PHE A 196 4.22 -18.04 -12.81
CA PHE A 196 3.86 -18.87 -11.66
C PHE A 196 3.35 -20.27 -12.04
N ARG A 197 2.50 -20.36 -13.06
CA ARG A 197 1.84 -21.61 -13.47
C ARG A 197 1.80 -21.77 -14.98
N LYS A 198 1.88 -23.01 -15.47
CA LYS A 198 1.49 -23.34 -16.84
C LYS A 198 -0.02 -23.57 -16.86
N SER A 199 -0.68 -23.14 -17.91
CA SER A 199 -2.08 -23.50 -18.17
C SER A 199 -2.22 -25.02 -18.22
N GLY A 200 -2.88 -25.61 -17.23
CA GLY A 200 -3.09 -27.04 -17.07
C GLY A 200 -4.38 -27.33 -16.30
N ALA A 201 -4.71 -28.59 -16.10
CA ALA A 201 -5.87 -29.00 -15.29
C ALA A 201 -5.79 -28.35 -13.90
N GLY A 202 -6.86 -27.72 -13.48
CA GLY A 202 -6.99 -27.13 -12.15
C GLY A 202 -6.82 -28.18 -11.06
N ASN A 203 -6.19 -27.79 -9.96
CA ASN A 203 -6.13 -28.63 -8.77
C ASN A 203 -7.09 -28.02 -7.73
N GLN A 204 -7.91 -28.88 -7.15
CA GLN A 204 -8.74 -28.45 -6.03
C GLN A 204 -7.89 -28.34 -4.77
N ILE A 205 -8.00 -27.19 -4.12
CA ILE A 205 -7.35 -26.89 -2.85
C ILE A 205 -8.38 -26.46 -1.82
N GLU A 206 -8.09 -26.72 -0.55
CA GLU A 206 -8.86 -26.19 0.58
C GLU A 206 -8.28 -24.83 0.97
N VAL A 207 -9.15 -23.84 1.21
CA VAL A 207 -8.76 -22.54 1.73
C VAL A 207 -9.45 -22.31 3.07
N VAL A 208 -8.66 -21.96 4.08
CA VAL A 208 -9.15 -21.61 5.42
C VAL A 208 -8.99 -20.12 5.61
N VAL A 209 -10.11 -19.42 5.72
CA VAL A 209 -10.14 -17.97 5.89
C VAL A 209 -10.42 -17.64 7.35
N ARG A 210 -9.57 -16.81 7.95
CA ARG A 210 -9.69 -16.34 9.33
C ARG A 210 -9.68 -14.83 9.36
N ARG A 211 -10.59 -14.23 10.11
CA ARG A 211 -10.64 -12.78 10.29
C ARG A 211 -10.74 -12.42 11.77
N TRP A 212 -9.82 -11.58 12.20
CA TRP A 212 -9.81 -10.92 13.51
C TRP A 212 -10.30 -9.47 13.37
N HIS A 213 -10.13 -8.67 14.40
CA HIS A 213 -10.48 -7.26 14.40
C HIS A 213 -9.47 -6.38 13.65
N ASP A 214 -8.22 -6.84 13.53
CA ASP A 214 -7.07 -6.11 12.98
C ASP A 214 -6.49 -6.74 11.71
N ARG A 215 -6.87 -7.97 11.36
CA ARG A 215 -6.33 -8.69 10.21
C ARG A 215 -7.28 -9.74 9.65
N ALA A 216 -7.03 -10.10 8.41
CA ALA A 216 -7.59 -11.27 7.76
C ALA A 216 -6.47 -12.13 7.17
N GLU A 217 -6.63 -13.45 7.20
CA GLU A 217 -5.69 -14.45 6.73
C GLU A 217 -6.40 -15.51 5.89
N ALA A 218 -5.79 -15.92 4.80
CA ALA A 218 -6.13 -17.09 4.02
C ALA A 218 -4.96 -18.07 4.04
N GLU A 219 -5.24 -19.33 4.40
CA GLU A 219 -4.30 -20.44 4.34
C GLU A 219 -4.71 -21.37 3.20
N PHE A 220 -3.81 -21.56 2.22
CA PHE A 220 -4.04 -22.39 1.04
C PHE A 220 -3.43 -23.77 1.24
N ILE A 221 -4.29 -24.78 1.45
CA ILE A 221 -3.89 -26.14 1.79
C ILE A 221 -3.93 -27.01 0.55
N GLY A 222 -2.82 -27.69 0.26
CA GLY A 222 -2.72 -28.57 -0.90
C GLY A 222 -2.36 -27.86 -2.21
N GLU A 223 -1.95 -26.62 -2.15
CA GLU A 223 -1.50 -25.88 -3.34
C GLU A 223 -0.33 -26.58 -4.01
N PRO A 224 -0.42 -26.85 -5.34
CA PRO A 224 0.67 -27.45 -6.08
C PRO A 224 1.84 -26.46 -6.19
N ARG A 225 3.05 -27.01 -6.30
CA ARG A 225 4.24 -26.19 -6.48
C ARG A 225 4.18 -25.34 -7.74
N PRO A 226 4.70 -24.12 -7.68
CA PRO A 226 4.93 -23.34 -8.88
C PRO A 226 5.82 -24.14 -9.86
N THR A 227 5.38 -24.31 -11.11
CA THR A 227 6.09 -25.13 -12.11
C THR A 227 7.00 -24.32 -13.03
N GLY A 228 6.89 -22.99 -13.03
CA GLY A 228 7.66 -22.08 -13.89
C GLY A 228 9.11 -21.85 -13.42
N ILE A 229 9.74 -20.81 -13.96
CA ILE A 229 11.11 -20.38 -13.58
C ILE A 229 11.18 -20.07 -12.08
N VAL A 230 10.15 -19.44 -11.56
CA VAL A 230 10.00 -19.11 -10.13
C VAL A 230 10.05 -20.39 -9.29
N GLY A 231 9.26 -21.43 -9.63
CA GLY A 231 9.25 -22.70 -8.91
C GLY A 231 10.59 -23.42 -8.88
N ARG A 232 11.39 -23.33 -9.96
CA ARG A 232 12.74 -23.93 -10.01
C ARG A 232 13.73 -23.19 -9.09
N ILE A 233 13.60 -21.88 -8.99
CA ILE A 233 14.46 -21.06 -8.10
C ILE A 233 14.05 -21.28 -6.66
N LEU A 234 12.75 -21.33 -6.37
CA LEU A 234 12.21 -21.36 -5.03
C LEU A 234 12.23 -22.76 -4.38
N ALA A 235 12.06 -23.81 -5.16
CA ALA A 235 11.96 -25.19 -4.66
C ALA A 235 12.84 -26.19 -5.42
N PRO A 236 14.16 -26.03 -5.46
CA PRO A 236 15.05 -26.93 -6.18
C PRO A 236 15.01 -28.37 -5.62
N GLY A 237 14.64 -28.57 -4.36
CA GLY A 237 14.63 -29.86 -3.67
C GLY A 237 13.27 -30.50 -3.46
N GLY A 238 12.20 -29.88 -3.94
CA GLY A 238 10.87 -30.39 -3.65
C GLY A 238 10.34 -30.02 -2.26
N GLY A 239 9.16 -30.54 -1.84
CA GLY A 239 8.54 -30.31 -0.52
C GLY A 239 7.05 -29.96 -0.61
N VAL A 240 6.38 -29.90 0.51
CA VAL A 240 5.01 -29.40 0.64
C VAL A 240 5.02 -27.87 0.57
N VAL A 241 4.06 -27.28 -0.13
CA VAL A 241 3.84 -25.83 -0.16
C VAL A 241 2.97 -25.47 1.04
N THR A 242 3.41 -24.49 1.80
CA THR A 242 2.56 -23.78 2.76
C THR A 242 2.46 -22.35 2.28
N HIS A 243 1.24 -21.90 2.03
CA HIS A 243 0.97 -20.58 1.49
C HIS A 243 -0.03 -19.86 2.41
N PHE A 244 0.34 -18.64 2.80
CA PHE A 244 -0.51 -17.73 3.56
C PHE A 244 -0.55 -16.38 2.89
N ASP A 245 -1.76 -15.86 2.73
CA ASP A 245 -2.00 -14.47 2.38
C ASP A 245 -2.66 -13.77 3.55
N ARG A 246 -2.17 -12.57 3.89
CA ARG A 246 -2.69 -11.79 5.02
C ARG A 246 -2.84 -10.33 4.66
N PHE A 247 -3.92 -9.77 5.15
CA PHE A 247 -4.08 -8.32 5.25
C PHE A 247 -4.05 -7.91 6.73
N VAL A 248 -3.21 -6.93 7.08
CA VAL A 248 -3.13 -6.36 8.43
C VAL A 248 -3.42 -4.87 8.36
N LEU A 249 -4.32 -4.39 9.22
CA LEU A 249 -4.63 -2.95 9.30
C LEU A 249 -3.38 -2.13 9.64
N PRO A 250 -3.29 -0.89 9.10
CA PRO A 250 -4.26 -0.23 8.24
C PRO A 250 -4.12 -0.63 6.76
N SER A 251 -2.98 -1.19 6.35
CA SER A 251 -2.65 -1.26 4.92
C SER A 251 -1.47 -2.18 4.59
N ILE A 252 -1.26 -3.25 5.35
CA ILE A 252 -0.18 -4.19 5.10
C ILE A 252 -0.72 -5.45 4.43
N THR A 253 -0.10 -5.85 3.33
CA THR A 253 -0.33 -7.17 2.71
C THR A 253 0.89 -8.05 2.91
N GLU A 254 0.68 -9.31 3.25
CA GLU A 254 1.72 -10.33 3.37
C GLU A 254 1.36 -11.52 2.47
N VAL A 255 2.26 -11.89 1.58
CA VAL A 255 2.22 -13.12 0.79
C VAL A 255 3.39 -13.98 1.23
N GLU A 256 3.12 -15.13 1.83
CA GLU A 256 4.13 -15.99 2.45
C GLU A 256 4.11 -17.40 1.85
N TYR A 257 5.23 -17.80 1.23
CA TYR A 257 5.44 -19.13 0.69
C TYR A 257 6.56 -19.87 1.43
N ARG A 258 6.26 -21.05 1.95
CA ARG A 258 7.24 -22.02 2.42
C ARG A 258 7.22 -23.26 1.54
N LEU A 259 8.38 -23.63 1.03
CA LEU A 259 8.56 -24.72 0.10
C LEU A 259 9.52 -25.75 0.71
N GLY A 260 8.96 -26.68 1.50
CA GLY A 260 9.73 -27.54 2.39
C GLY A 260 10.39 -26.75 3.54
N GLU A 261 11.42 -27.34 4.17
CA GLU A 261 12.04 -26.75 5.37
C GLU A 261 13.02 -25.60 5.10
N ARG A 262 13.63 -25.58 3.89
CA ARG A 262 14.78 -24.71 3.60
C ARG A 262 14.49 -23.52 2.71
N SER A 263 13.34 -23.49 2.06
CA SER A 263 12.96 -22.40 1.17
C SER A 263 11.79 -21.62 1.75
N HIS A 264 11.98 -20.35 1.97
CA HIS A 264 10.97 -19.45 2.49
C HIS A 264 11.06 -18.09 1.78
N ILE A 265 9.92 -17.58 1.35
CA ILE A 265 9.79 -16.27 0.72
C ILE A 265 8.59 -15.58 1.34
N ALA A 266 8.77 -14.33 1.68
CA ALA A 266 7.70 -13.47 2.13
C ALA A 266 7.79 -12.13 1.38
N THR A 267 6.71 -11.75 0.71
CA THR A 267 6.52 -10.41 0.16
C THR A 267 5.57 -9.68 1.08
N VAL A 268 6.08 -8.65 1.73
CA VAL A 268 5.28 -7.81 2.64
C VAL A 268 5.22 -6.41 2.04
N SER A 269 4.03 -5.93 1.74
CA SER A 269 3.85 -4.61 1.13
C SER A 269 3.10 -3.68 2.07
N ALA A 270 3.64 -2.48 2.26
CA ALA A 270 2.95 -1.37 2.89
C ALA A 270 2.28 -0.51 1.81
N LEU A 271 0.97 -0.33 1.92
CA LEU A 271 0.16 0.43 0.98
C LEU A 271 -0.11 1.81 1.57
N THR A 272 0.38 2.86 0.91
CA THR A 272 0.19 4.25 1.36
C THR A 272 -0.77 4.96 0.42
N PRO A 273 -1.93 5.40 0.89
CA PRO A 273 -2.90 6.12 0.07
C PRO A 273 -2.42 7.54 -0.20
N LEU A 274 -1.86 7.78 -1.38
CA LEU A 274 -1.48 9.14 -1.80
C LEU A 274 -2.73 10.01 -1.97
N THR A 275 -3.79 9.42 -2.53
CA THR A 275 -5.16 9.96 -2.57
C THR A 275 -6.14 8.84 -2.21
N ASP A 276 -7.43 9.06 -2.28
CA ASP A 276 -8.43 8.00 -2.09
C ASP A 276 -8.37 6.92 -3.18
N THR A 277 -7.81 7.24 -4.36
CA THR A 277 -7.78 6.38 -5.55
C THR A 277 -6.39 6.17 -6.14
N ARG A 278 -5.34 6.62 -5.45
CA ARG A 278 -3.95 6.39 -5.85
C ARG A 278 -3.15 5.92 -4.65
N THR A 279 -2.51 4.78 -4.77
CA THR A 279 -1.79 4.12 -3.69
C THR A 279 -0.33 3.92 -4.06
N ARG A 280 0.57 4.24 -3.13
CA ARG A 280 1.98 3.88 -3.20
C ARG A 280 2.18 2.55 -2.49
N LEU A 281 2.72 1.58 -3.21
CA LEU A 281 3.05 0.27 -2.70
C LEU A 281 4.56 0.21 -2.45
N THR A 282 4.96 -0.06 -1.21
CA THR A 282 6.35 -0.31 -0.81
C THR A 282 6.48 -1.78 -0.46
N ALA A 283 7.01 -2.59 -1.39
CA ALA A 283 7.14 -4.03 -1.24
C ALA A 283 8.53 -4.40 -0.71
N ILE A 284 8.57 -5.14 0.39
CA ILE A 284 9.77 -5.77 0.93
C ILE A 284 9.69 -7.26 0.65
N ILE A 285 10.58 -7.73 -0.22
CA ILE A 285 10.69 -9.15 -0.59
C ILE A 285 11.82 -9.73 0.23
N SER A 286 11.49 -10.61 1.16
CA SER A 286 12.44 -11.30 2.03
C SER A 286 12.49 -12.77 1.68
N PHE A 287 13.69 -13.34 1.57
CA PHE A 287 13.85 -14.75 1.20
C PHE A 287 15.00 -15.41 1.95
N ARG A 288 14.81 -16.70 2.21
CA ARG A 288 15.81 -17.65 2.67
C ARG A 288 15.72 -18.89 1.77
N LEU A 289 16.79 -19.16 1.01
CA LEU A 289 16.83 -20.25 0.02
C LEU A 289 18.09 -21.08 0.22
N PRO A 290 18.10 -22.37 -0.17
CA PRO A 290 19.27 -23.24 -0.07
C PRO A 290 20.34 -22.97 -1.14
N ILE A 291 20.30 -21.82 -1.80
CA ILE A 291 21.24 -21.35 -2.81
C ILE A 291 21.79 -19.99 -2.41
N PRO A 292 23.05 -19.65 -2.77
CA PRO A 292 23.64 -18.38 -2.43
C PRO A 292 22.80 -17.19 -2.90
N ALA A 293 22.53 -16.26 -1.99
CA ALA A 293 21.71 -15.08 -2.30
C ALA A 293 22.27 -14.22 -3.43
N ALA A 294 23.58 -14.21 -3.62
CA ALA A 294 24.24 -13.50 -4.73
C ALA A 294 23.78 -13.97 -6.10
N LEU A 295 23.30 -15.21 -6.24
CA LEU A 295 22.78 -15.77 -7.50
C LEU A 295 21.28 -15.40 -7.70
N VAL A 296 20.56 -15.13 -6.62
CA VAL A 296 19.11 -14.85 -6.64
C VAL A 296 18.81 -13.36 -6.74
N ARG A 297 19.53 -12.54 -5.98
CA ARG A 297 19.33 -11.07 -5.89
C ARG A 297 19.23 -10.35 -7.23
N PRO A 298 20.08 -10.62 -8.23
CA PRO A 298 20.01 -9.93 -9.52
C PRO A 298 18.70 -10.17 -10.30
N ALA A 299 18.04 -11.31 -10.06
CA ALA A 299 16.81 -11.70 -10.75
C ALA A 299 15.54 -11.24 -10.02
N LEU A 300 15.58 -11.11 -8.69
CA LEU A 300 14.39 -10.81 -7.89
C LEU A 300 13.77 -9.46 -8.20
N GLY A 301 14.58 -8.39 -8.26
CA GLY A 301 14.08 -7.05 -8.56
C GLY A 301 13.40 -6.98 -9.93
N PRO A 302 14.05 -7.39 -11.03
CA PRO A 302 13.41 -7.44 -12.35
C PRO A 302 12.14 -8.29 -12.41
N ILE A 303 12.11 -9.45 -11.76
CA ILE A 303 10.91 -10.32 -11.73
C ILE A 303 9.79 -9.64 -10.97
N ALA A 304 10.07 -9.10 -9.77
CA ALA A 304 9.08 -8.39 -8.98
C ALA A 304 8.51 -7.20 -9.76
N ARG A 305 9.38 -6.42 -10.38
CA ARG A 305 8.98 -5.26 -11.20
C ARG A 305 8.05 -5.68 -12.34
N ALA A 306 8.38 -6.74 -13.08
CA ALA A 306 7.55 -7.23 -14.18
C ALA A 306 6.15 -7.69 -13.71
N ILE A 307 6.04 -8.27 -12.51
CA ILE A 307 4.77 -8.66 -11.90
C ILE A 307 3.96 -7.41 -11.54
N PHE A 308 4.54 -6.50 -10.76
CA PHE A 308 3.85 -5.29 -10.31
C PHE A 308 3.46 -4.35 -11.47
N GLU A 309 4.24 -4.30 -12.56
CA GLU A 309 3.88 -3.52 -13.76
C GLU A 309 2.63 -4.10 -14.45
N GLN A 310 2.46 -5.42 -14.48
CA GLN A 310 1.25 -6.05 -15.03
C GLN A 310 0.03 -5.74 -14.15
N ASP A 311 0.18 -5.83 -12.83
CA ASP A 311 -0.87 -5.48 -11.87
C ASP A 311 -1.27 -4.01 -11.96
N ALA A 312 -0.28 -3.12 -12.06
CA ALA A 312 -0.52 -1.68 -12.19
C ALA A 312 -1.37 -1.34 -13.42
N VAL A 313 -1.11 -2.00 -14.57
CA VAL A 313 -1.91 -1.79 -15.80
C VAL A 313 -3.36 -2.22 -15.59
N VAL A 314 -3.63 -3.34 -14.92
CA VAL A 314 -5.00 -3.80 -14.66
C VAL A 314 -5.70 -2.86 -13.69
N LEU A 315 -5.05 -2.43 -12.62
CA LEU A 315 -5.59 -1.49 -11.64
C LEU A 315 -5.90 -0.12 -12.27
N GLU A 316 -5.02 0.38 -13.15
CA GLU A 316 -5.27 1.61 -13.91
C GLU A 316 -6.53 1.49 -14.76
N ARG A 317 -6.66 0.39 -15.52
CA ARG A 317 -7.87 0.13 -16.34
C ARG A 317 -9.12 -0.03 -15.51
N GLN A 318 -9.03 -0.65 -14.34
CA GLN A 318 -10.12 -0.75 -13.38
C GLN A 318 -10.53 0.64 -12.90
N ALA A 319 -9.59 1.48 -12.50
CA ALA A 319 -9.85 2.84 -12.04
C ALA A 319 -10.47 3.72 -13.12
N GLU A 320 -9.98 3.65 -14.37
CA GLU A 320 -10.58 4.34 -15.53
C GLU A 320 -12.04 3.91 -15.74
N THR A 321 -12.32 2.61 -15.67
CA THR A 321 -13.67 2.06 -15.86
C THR A 321 -14.59 2.50 -14.73
N ILE A 322 -14.14 2.42 -13.46
CA ILE A 322 -14.90 2.89 -12.29
C ILE A 322 -15.26 4.37 -12.44
N ALA A 323 -14.30 5.20 -12.86
CA ALA A 323 -14.52 6.62 -13.08
C ALA A 323 -15.54 6.87 -14.22
N ALA A 324 -15.41 6.15 -15.33
CA ALA A 324 -16.32 6.28 -16.48
C ALA A 324 -17.77 5.90 -16.13
N PHE A 325 -17.98 4.94 -15.24
CA PHE A 325 -19.31 4.50 -14.79
C PHE A 325 -19.77 5.15 -13.48
N GLY A 326 -19.00 6.11 -12.94
CA GLY A 326 -19.39 6.92 -11.79
C GLY A 326 -19.46 6.19 -10.45
N GLY A 327 -18.62 5.17 -10.26
CA GLY A 327 -18.46 4.43 -9.01
C GLY A 327 -18.26 2.95 -9.20
N GLU A 328 -17.97 2.27 -8.09
CA GLU A 328 -17.69 0.85 -8.05
C GLU A 328 -18.97 0.01 -8.10
N HIS A 329 -18.89 -1.10 -8.81
CA HIS A 329 -19.92 -2.12 -8.82
C HIS A 329 -19.27 -3.50 -8.91
N PHE A 330 -18.99 -4.09 -7.76
CA PHE A 330 -18.35 -5.41 -7.65
C PHE A 330 -19.39 -6.50 -7.41
N ALA A 331 -19.24 -7.62 -8.12
CA ALA A 331 -19.96 -8.86 -7.86
C ALA A 331 -18.95 -9.88 -7.32
N SER A 332 -18.93 -10.03 -6.00
CA SER A 332 -18.04 -10.99 -5.35
C SER A 332 -18.63 -12.40 -5.34
N THR A 333 -17.76 -13.38 -5.43
CA THR A 333 -18.06 -14.80 -5.37
C THR A 333 -17.33 -15.45 -4.17
N GLU A 334 -17.53 -16.73 -3.94
CA GLU A 334 -16.86 -17.47 -2.87
C GLU A 334 -15.33 -17.56 -3.04
N VAL A 335 -14.83 -17.38 -4.26
CA VAL A 335 -13.37 -17.43 -4.54
C VAL A 335 -12.67 -16.09 -4.34
N ASP A 336 -13.41 -15.00 -4.14
CA ASP A 336 -12.87 -13.69 -3.73
C ASP A 336 -12.56 -13.69 -2.23
N VAL A 337 -11.56 -14.47 -1.86
CA VAL A 337 -11.31 -14.94 -0.50
C VAL A 337 -11.10 -13.81 0.50
N LEU A 338 -10.20 -12.88 0.20
CA LEU A 338 -9.79 -11.81 1.11
C LEU A 338 -10.42 -10.45 0.81
N GLY A 339 -10.79 -10.15 -0.44
CA GLY A 339 -11.34 -8.86 -0.82
C GLY A 339 -12.48 -8.35 0.07
N PRO A 340 -13.57 -9.14 0.27
CA PRO A 340 -14.66 -8.75 1.17
C PRO A 340 -14.24 -8.59 2.63
N GLN A 341 -13.26 -9.37 3.10
CA GLN A 341 -12.75 -9.29 4.48
C GLN A 341 -11.93 -8.01 4.68
N ILE A 342 -11.09 -7.66 3.70
CA ILE A 342 -10.29 -6.42 3.68
C ILE A 342 -11.21 -5.21 3.74
N LEU A 343 -12.22 -5.16 2.86
CA LEU A 343 -13.17 -4.04 2.82
C LEU A 343 -13.87 -3.88 4.18
N ARG A 344 -14.29 -4.99 4.78
CA ARG A 344 -14.93 -4.98 6.10
C ARG A 344 -14.01 -4.44 7.20
N LEU A 345 -12.75 -4.89 7.22
CA LEU A 345 -11.74 -4.41 8.18
C LEU A 345 -11.50 -2.90 8.02
N LEU A 346 -11.28 -2.44 6.79
CA LEU A 346 -11.06 -1.02 6.50
C LEU A 346 -12.25 -0.16 6.92
N ARG A 347 -13.48 -0.59 6.61
CA ARG A 347 -14.70 0.14 6.99
C ARG A 347 -14.94 0.17 8.50
N ASN A 348 -14.63 -0.90 9.22
CA ASN A 348 -14.73 -0.92 10.67
C ASN A 348 -13.68 0.02 11.28
N ALA A 349 -12.43 -0.05 10.80
CA ALA A 349 -11.36 0.82 11.29
C ALA A 349 -11.64 2.31 11.00
N GLU A 350 -12.17 2.66 9.83
CA GLU A 350 -12.60 4.03 9.48
C GLU A 350 -13.65 4.58 10.46
N ARG A 351 -14.55 3.71 10.95
CA ARG A 351 -15.58 4.07 11.95
C ARG A 351 -15.08 4.06 13.38
N GLY A 352 -13.82 3.70 13.61
CA GLY A 352 -13.25 3.53 14.94
C GLY A 352 -13.71 2.24 15.64
N ASP A 353 -14.39 1.34 14.94
CA ASP A 353 -14.81 0.03 15.46
C ASP A 353 -13.65 -0.97 15.35
N ARG A 354 -12.85 -1.03 16.42
CA ARG A 354 -11.72 -1.94 16.55
C ARG A 354 -11.88 -2.83 17.78
N GLN A 355 -13.10 -3.36 18.00
CA GLN A 355 -13.35 -4.26 19.12
C GLN A 355 -12.47 -5.50 18.99
N VAL A 356 -11.65 -5.74 20.03
CA VAL A 356 -10.79 -6.90 20.10
C VAL A 356 -11.64 -8.16 20.19
N VAL A 357 -11.42 -9.10 19.28
CA VAL A 357 -12.01 -10.44 19.32
C VAL A 357 -10.90 -11.45 19.55
N ASP A 358 -11.05 -12.29 20.56
CA ASP A 358 -10.05 -13.31 20.91
C ASP A 358 -10.01 -14.45 19.90
N GLU A 359 -11.17 -14.84 19.36
CA GLU A 359 -11.28 -15.89 18.36
C GLU A 359 -11.59 -15.31 16.97
N PRO A 360 -10.96 -15.83 15.90
CA PRO A 360 -11.25 -15.38 14.55
C PRO A 360 -12.61 -15.91 14.09
N HIS A 361 -13.26 -15.13 13.24
CA HIS A 361 -14.31 -15.67 12.40
C HIS A 361 -13.66 -16.54 11.33
N GLU A 362 -13.84 -17.86 11.39
CA GLU A 362 -13.27 -18.83 10.44
C GLU A 362 -14.34 -19.38 9.50
N HIS A 363 -14.00 -19.53 8.23
CA HIS A 363 -14.76 -20.31 7.26
C HIS A 363 -13.82 -21.04 6.29
N ARG A 364 -14.31 -22.10 5.67
CA ARG A 364 -13.55 -22.94 4.75
C ARG A 364 -14.27 -23.05 3.42
N LEU A 365 -13.50 -23.09 2.36
CA LEU A 365 -14.01 -23.31 1.02
C LEU A 365 -13.05 -24.19 0.22
N VAL A 366 -13.52 -24.68 -0.92
CA VAL A 366 -12.70 -25.41 -1.89
C VAL A 366 -12.71 -24.59 -3.19
N MET A 367 -11.53 -24.44 -3.80
CA MET A 367 -11.40 -23.70 -5.06
C MET A 367 -10.44 -24.43 -6.02
N ASP A 368 -10.57 -24.15 -7.31
CA ASP A 368 -9.66 -24.61 -8.35
C ASP A 368 -8.56 -23.56 -8.60
N VAL A 369 -7.29 -23.99 -8.55
CA VAL A 369 -6.14 -23.09 -8.78
C VAL A 369 -5.21 -23.57 -9.89
#